data_9d433e6112d462031b98aaa3dfce82a8
#
_entry.id   9d433e6112d462031b98aaa3dfce82a8
#
_cell.length_a   1.000
_cell.length_b   1.000
_cell.length_c   1.000
_cell.angle_alpha   90.00
_cell.angle_beta   90.00
_cell.angle_gamma   90.00
#
_symmetry.space_group_name_H-M   'P 1'
#
loop_
_entity.id
_entity.type
_entity.pdbx_description
1 polymer ?
#
loop_
_entity_poly.entity_id
_entity_poly.type
_entity_poly.pdbx_seq_one_letter_code
_entity_poly.pdbx_strand_id
1 'polypeptide(L)'
;MPVRSLPSNPNLEHLKYQSRDLLKDHAEHAQAAAQRIREFHPRFGGATDSEIFDARLRLSDGQLAIAREYGFPSWTRLKRHIERPTLSDRLDLPHQQRIEDEVFRRAVDLLDAGAVSGLRAHLKRHPHLARQRVVFEGGNYFRNPTLLEFVAENPVRQGALPTNIVELARVILDAGPSQFARNAALTLVSTGRVPRECGVQLALIDVLCEYGADANAAAHAAGLHGEVEALRALIGRGARVDLPVAAALGRTEDARRLLVGASGEDRHLALSVAADLGYVETVRLLLDAGENPNRYNPVGGHSHTTPLHQAAGRGHEEVVRLLVERGARTDLRDILWQATPAGWAQQARKPEIEALLRGKDAGSKQKD
;
A
#
# COMPACT_ATOMS: atom_id res chain seq x y z
N MET A 1 -3.99 -6.04 -8.58
CA MET A 1 -2.77 -6.89 -8.71
C MET A 1 -2.94 -7.74 -9.95
N PRO A 2 -1.88 -8.19 -10.65
CA PRO A 2 -2.05 -9.16 -11.71
C PRO A 2 -2.61 -10.45 -11.13
N VAL A 3 -3.67 -10.96 -11.73
CA VAL A 3 -4.31 -12.23 -11.31
C VAL A 3 -3.61 -13.40 -11.98
N ARG A 4 -2.91 -13.15 -13.08
CA ARG A 4 -2.17 -14.16 -13.84
C ARG A 4 -0.70 -13.80 -13.99
N SER A 5 0.15 -14.82 -13.93
CA SER A 5 1.55 -14.71 -14.30
C SER A 5 1.72 -15.11 -15.78
N LEU A 6 2.57 -14.40 -16.51
CA LEU A 6 2.97 -14.86 -17.82
C LEU A 6 3.76 -16.18 -17.70
N PRO A 7 3.57 -17.12 -18.63
CA PRO A 7 4.40 -18.30 -18.68
C PRO A 7 5.86 -17.92 -18.95
N SER A 8 6.79 -18.81 -18.64
CA SER A 8 8.23 -18.58 -18.84
C SER A 8 8.63 -18.29 -20.31
N ASN A 9 7.81 -18.74 -21.27
CA ASN A 9 7.97 -18.42 -22.68
C ASN A 9 6.61 -17.94 -23.25
N PRO A 10 6.26 -16.67 -23.06
CA PRO A 10 4.97 -16.13 -23.44
C PRO A 10 4.87 -16.00 -24.97
N ASN A 11 3.75 -16.44 -25.54
CA ASN A 11 3.46 -16.33 -26.95
C ASN A 11 2.46 -15.21 -27.23
N LEU A 12 2.87 -14.19 -27.98
CA LEU A 12 2.02 -13.04 -28.30
C LEU A 12 0.77 -13.43 -29.10
N GLU A 13 0.86 -14.40 -30.00
CA GLU A 13 -0.31 -14.87 -30.77
C GLU A 13 -1.35 -15.51 -29.86
N HIS A 14 -0.92 -16.29 -28.86
CA HIS A 14 -1.83 -16.84 -27.87
C HIS A 14 -2.58 -15.76 -27.10
N LEU A 15 -1.90 -14.68 -26.71
CA LEU A 15 -2.54 -13.55 -26.01
C LEU A 15 -3.49 -12.76 -26.92
N LYS A 16 -3.20 -12.67 -28.24
CA LYS A 16 -4.15 -12.15 -29.21
C LYS A 16 -5.41 -13.00 -29.33
N TYR A 17 -5.27 -14.33 -29.28
CA TYR A 17 -6.42 -15.24 -29.23
C TYR A 17 -7.24 -15.01 -27.97
N GLN A 18 -6.61 -14.98 -26.80
CA GLN A 18 -7.31 -14.67 -25.54
C GLN A 18 -8.10 -13.35 -25.60
N SER A 19 -7.54 -12.32 -26.26
CA SER A 19 -8.23 -11.04 -26.43
C SER A 19 -9.47 -11.14 -27.33
N ARG A 20 -9.41 -11.98 -28.39
CA ARG A 20 -10.55 -12.24 -29.28
C ARG A 20 -11.60 -13.11 -28.61
N ASP A 21 -11.17 -14.15 -27.87
CA ASP A 21 -12.06 -15.02 -27.12
C ASP A 21 -12.83 -14.22 -26.06
N LEU A 22 -12.17 -13.32 -25.34
CA LEU A 22 -12.84 -12.42 -24.38
C LEU A 22 -13.94 -11.57 -25.04
N LEU A 23 -13.71 -11.06 -26.26
CA LEU A 23 -14.70 -10.29 -26.99
C LEU A 23 -15.83 -11.17 -27.55
N LYS A 24 -15.53 -12.39 -27.94
CA LYS A 24 -16.53 -13.37 -28.35
C LYS A 24 -17.43 -13.74 -27.17
N ASP A 25 -16.84 -14.09 -26.03
CA ASP A 25 -17.58 -14.40 -24.80
C ASP A 25 -18.43 -13.22 -24.33
N HIS A 26 -17.94 -11.97 -24.51
CA HIS A 26 -18.73 -10.74 -24.25
C HIS A 26 -19.93 -10.65 -25.19
N ALA A 27 -19.76 -10.89 -26.48
CA ALA A 27 -20.86 -10.86 -27.46
C ALA A 27 -21.90 -11.97 -27.21
N GLU A 28 -21.48 -13.09 -26.62
CA GLU A 28 -22.34 -14.20 -26.21
C GLU A 28 -22.94 -13.99 -24.80
N HIS A 29 -22.75 -12.82 -24.19
CA HIS A 29 -23.19 -12.47 -22.84
C HIS A 29 -22.71 -13.43 -21.74
N ALA A 30 -21.52 -13.98 -21.89
CA ALA A 30 -20.93 -14.83 -20.87
C ALA A 30 -20.58 -14.02 -19.60
N GLN A 31 -21.12 -14.42 -18.46
CA GLN A 31 -20.93 -13.73 -17.18
C GLN A 31 -19.46 -13.61 -16.79
N ALA A 32 -18.65 -14.63 -17.10
CA ALA A 32 -17.21 -14.60 -16.85
C ALA A 32 -16.48 -13.49 -17.65
N ALA A 33 -16.96 -13.18 -18.86
CA ALA A 33 -16.41 -12.07 -19.65
C ALA A 33 -16.73 -10.71 -19.03
N ALA A 34 -17.97 -10.51 -18.56
CA ALA A 34 -18.36 -9.29 -17.86
C ALA A 34 -17.52 -9.07 -16.60
N GLN A 35 -17.31 -10.11 -15.81
CA GLN A 35 -16.47 -10.05 -14.61
C GLN A 35 -15.03 -9.64 -14.95
N ARG A 36 -14.39 -10.29 -15.93
CA ARG A 36 -13.02 -9.96 -16.37
C ARG A 36 -12.91 -8.52 -16.88
N ILE A 37 -13.88 -8.08 -17.69
CA ILE A 37 -13.90 -6.71 -18.23
C ILE A 37 -14.04 -5.70 -17.09
N ARG A 38 -14.93 -5.94 -16.13
CA ARG A 38 -15.11 -5.09 -14.94
C ARG A 38 -13.84 -4.96 -14.12
N GLU A 39 -13.13 -6.07 -13.93
CA GLU A 39 -11.94 -6.12 -13.09
C GLU A 39 -10.73 -5.46 -13.75
N PHE A 40 -10.54 -5.68 -15.06
CA PHE A 40 -9.30 -5.30 -15.73
C PHE A 40 -9.42 -4.15 -16.72
N HIS A 41 -10.62 -3.75 -17.13
CA HIS A 41 -10.79 -2.62 -18.04
C HIS A 41 -11.20 -1.34 -17.29
N PRO A 42 -10.38 -0.26 -17.33
CA PRO A 42 -10.56 0.92 -16.46
C PRO A 42 -11.89 1.67 -16.70
N ARG A 43 -12.49 1.53 -17.87
CA ARG A 43 -13.79 2.16 -18.20
C ARG A 43 -14.96 1.48 -17.49
N PHE A 44 -14.82 0.23 -17.06
CA PHE A 44 -15.91 -0.59 -16.53
C PHE A 44 -15.78 -0.94 -15.04
N GLY A 45 -14.85 -0.30 -14.32
CA GLY A 45 -14.77 -0.46 -12.88
C GLY A 45 -16.07 -0.03 -12.20
N GLY A 46 -16.77 -1.00 -11.60
CA GLY A 46 -18.08 -0.77 -10.96
C GLY A 46 -19.31 -0.82 -11.89
N ALA A 47 -19.15 -1.08 -13.19
CA ALA A 47 -20.27 -1.24 -14.11
C ALA A 47 -21.05 -2.57 -13.85
N THR A 48 -22.36 -2.54 -14.09
CA THR A 48 -23.22 -3.75 -14.06
C THR A 48 -22.96 -4.66 -15.26
N ASP A 49 -23.40 -5.91 -15.19
CA ASP A 49 -23.28 -6.85 -16.32
C ASP A 49 -24.01 -6.33 -17.56
N SER A 50 -25.21 -5.74 -17.38
CA SER A 50 -25.98 -5.13 -18.48
C SER A 50 -25.23 -4.01 -19.16
N GLU A 51 -24.68 -3.06 -18.40
CA GLU A 51 -23.90 -1.95 -18.94
C GLU A 51 -22.65 -2.43 -19.71
N ILE A 52 -22.03 -3.53 -19.25
CA ILE A 52 -20.89 -4.12 -19.92
C ILE A 52 -21.33 -4.78 -21.22
N PHE A 53 -22.42 -5.58 -21.22
CA PHE A 53 -22.90 -6.29 -22.40
C PHE A 53 -23.48 -5.36 -23.47
N ASP A 54 -24.07 -4.24 -23.07
CA ASP A 54 -24.59 -3.19 -23.98
C ASP A 54 -23.45 -2.35 -24.60
N ALA A 55 -22.25 -2.44 -24.04
CA ALA A 55 -21.13 -1.64 -24.50
C ALA A 55 -20.52 -2.21 -25.80
N ARG A 56 -20.30 -1.34 -26.77
CA ARG A 56 -19.53 -1.69 -27.98
C ARG A 56 -18.04 -1.76 -27.66
N LEU A 57 -17.50 -2.97 -27.58
CA LEU A 57 -16.06 -3.22 -27.37
C LEU A 57 -15.33 -3.39 -28.69
N ARG A 58 -14.11 -2.88 -28.75
CA ARG A 58 -13.16 -3.06 -29.85
C ARG A 58 -12.07 -4.04 -29.46
N LEU A 59 -11.30 -4.51 -30.44
CA LEU A 59 -10.15 -5.39 -30.16
C LEU A 59 -9.17 -4.76 -29.17
N SER A 60 -8.97 -3.44 -29.24
CA SER A 60 -8.13 -2.69 -28.28
C SER A 60 -8.62 -2.81 -26.83
N ASP A 61 -9.95 -2.90 -26.62
CA ASP A 61 -10.52 -3.04 -25.27
C ASP A 61 -10.24 -4.44 -24.72
N GLY A 62 -10.41 -5.48 -25.52
CA GLY A 62 -10.04 -6.85 -25.17
C GLY A 62 -8.54 -6.99 -24.89
N GLN A 63 -7.70 -6.39 -25.74
CA GLN A 63 -6.26 -6.37 -25.55
C GLN A 63 -5.84 -5.63 -24.27
N LEU A 64 -6.51 -4.51 -23.93
CA LEU A 64 -6.24 -3.78 -22.71
C LEU A 64 -6.61 -4.60 -21.47
N ALA A 65 -7.78 -5.26 -21.47
CA ALA A 65 -8.20 -6.11 -20.38
C ALA A 65 -7.22 -7.27 -20.15
N ILE A 66 -6.82 -7.98 -21.21
CA ILE A 66 -5.81 -9.05 -21.13
C ILE A 66 -4.47 -8.53 -20.63
N ALA A 67 -3.98 -7.40 -21.15
CA ALA A 67 -2.70 -6.83 -20.69
C ALA A 67 -2.73 -6.55 -19.18
N ARG A 68 -3.83 -5.97 -18.68
CA ARG A 68 -3.98 -5.65 -17.25
C ARG A 68 -4.15 -6.88 -16.37
N GLU A 69 -4.79 -7.93 -16.87
CA GLU A 69 -4.88 -9.23 -16.20
C GLU A 69 -3.50 -9.84 -15.92
N TYR A 70 -2.55 -9.63 -16.85
CA TYR A 70 -1.15 -10.00 -16.68
C TYR A 70 -0.28 -8.91 -16.00
N GLY A 71 -0.88 -7.85 -15.49
CA GLY A 71 -0.20 -6.80 -14.72
C GLY A 71 0.44 -5.68 -15.54
N PHE A 72 0.20 -5.64 -16.84
CA PHE A 72 0.74 -4.58 -17.70
C PHE A 72 -0.26 -3.43 -17.87
N PRO A 73 0.17 -2.16 -17.84
CA PRO A 73 -0.73 -1.01 -17.94
C PRO A 73 -1.38 -0.87 -19.34
N SER A 74 -0.82 -1.49 -20.36
CA SER A 74 -1.33 -1.45 -21.73
C SER A 74 -0.85 -2.64 -22.57
N TRP A 75 -1.58 -2.93 -23.66
CA TRP A 75 -1.19 -3.94 -24.65
C TRP A 75 0.19 -3.66 -25.29
N THR A 76 0.50 -2.42 -25.55
CA THR A 76 1.80 -2.02 -26.12
C THR A 76 2.95 -2.39 -25.18
N ARG A 77 2.75 -2.22 -23.87
CA ARG A 77 3.76 -2.62 -22.86
C ARG A 77 3.91 -4.12 -22.78
N LEU A 78 2.80 -4.87 -22.73
CA LEU A 78 2.82 -6.34 -22.75
C LEU A 78 3.51 -6.86 -24.03
N LYS A 79 3.15 -6.31 -25.20
CA LYS A 79 3.77 -6.66 -26.48
C LYS A 79 5.28 -6.42 -26.48
N ARG A 80 5.72 -5.23 -26.03
CA ARG A 80 7.14 -4.89 -25.90
C ARG A 80 7.87 -5.86 -24.98
N HIS A 81 7.30 -6.18 -23.83
CA HIS A 81 7.88 -7.14 -22.88
C HIS A 81 8.15 -8.51 -23.51
N ILE A 82 7.25 -8.98 -24.40
CA ILE A 82 7.36 -10.28 -25.07
C ILE A 82 8.34 -10.21 -26.27
N GLU A 83 8.25 -9.16 -27.09
CA GLU A 83 9.05 -9.03 -28.31
C GLU A 83 10.46 -8.52 -28.04
N ARG A 84 10.61 -7.63 -27.09
CA ARG A 84 11.88 -7.00 -26.70
C ARG A 84 11.84 -6.67 -25.21
N PRO A 85 11.95 -7.68 -24.33
CA PRO A 85 11.93 -7.43 -22.91
C PRO A 85 13.11 -6.56 -22.52
N THR A 86 12.81 -5.40 -21.92
CA THR A 86 13.82 -4.56 -21.30
C THR A 86 14.10 -5.08 -19.89
N LEU A 87 15.23 -4.68 -19.31
CA LEU A 87 15.58 -5.11 -17.96
C LEU A 87 14.54 -4.64 -16.94
N SER A 88 13.98 -3.42 -17.12
CA SER A 88 12.92 -2.87 -16.26
C SER A 88 11.60 -3.64 -16.32
N ASP A 89 11.33 -4.34 -17.43
CA ASP A 89 10.14 -5.16 -17.60
C ASP A 89 10.23 -6.55 -16.92
N ARG A 90 11.41 -6.96 -16.46
CA ARG A 90 11.70 -8.26 -15.84
C ARG A 90 11.20 -8.28 -14.40
N LEU A 91 9.89 -8.50 -14.20
CA LEU A 91 9.24 -8.54 -12.87
C LEU A 91 9.70 -9.72 -12.01
N ASP A 92 10.35 -10.71 -12.60
CA ASP A 92 10.99 -11.85 -11.94
C ASP A 92 12.30 -11.49 -11.24
N LEU A 93 12.89 -10.35 -11.58
CA LEU A 93 14.13 -9.86 -10.97
C LEU A 93 13.86 -8.89 -9.81
N PRO A 94 14.74 -8.87 -8.79
CA PRO A 94 14.73 -7.84 -7.76
C PRO A 94 14.84 -6.43 -8.35
N HIS A 95 14.27 -5.42 -7.65
CA HIS A 95 14.22 -4.05 -8.15
C HIS A 95 15.58 -3.49 -8.61
N GLN A 96 16.64 -3.69 -7.82
CA GLN A 96 17.97 -3.19 -8.15
C GLN A 96 18.56 -3.81 -9.42
N GLN A 97 18.21 -5.05 -9.73
CA GLN A 97 18.67 -5.74 -10.93
C GLN A 97 17.92 -5.31 -12.19
N ARG A 98 16.77 -4.65 -12.03
CA ARG A 98 15.95 -4.12 -13.13
C ARG A 98 16.34 -2.70 -13.56
N ILE A 99 17.29 -2.08 -12.88
CA ILE A 99 17.79 -0.74 -13.21
C ILE A 99 18.61 -0.83 -14.51
N GLU A 100 18.12 -0.21 -15.58
CA GLU A 100 18.83 -0.20 -16.87
C GLU A 100 20.04 0.71 -16.86
N ASP A 101 19.92 1.85 -16.19
CA ASP A 101 21.04 2.79 -16.03
C ASP A 101 22.13 2.17 -15.14
N GLU A 102 23.22 1.76 -15.78
CA GLU A 102 24.36 1.12 -15.11
C GLU A 102 25.04 2.06 -14.09
N VAL A 103 25.04 3.35 -14.35
CA VAL A 103 25.64 4.35 -13.45
C VAL A 103 24.79 4.47 -12.19
N PHE A 104 23.46 4.51 -12.32
CA PHE A 104 22.56 4.49 -11.18
C PHE A 104 22.60 3.15 -10.43
N ARG A 105 22.55 2.03 -11.18
CA ARG A 105 22.64 0.68 -10.59
C ARG A 105 23.90 0.53 -9.75
N ARG A 106 25.06 1.03 -10.25
CA ARG A 106 26.31 1.01 -9.49
C ARG A 106 26.23 1.77 -8.18
N ALA A 107 25.48 2.89 -8.11
CA ALA A 107 25.25 3.61 -6.84
C ALA A 107 24.47 2.75 -5.85
N VAL A 108 23.43 2.02 -6.31
CA VAL A 108 22.65 1.10 -5.47
C VAL A 108 23.53 -0.07 -4.99
N ASP A 109 24.34 -0.66 -5.87
CA ASP A 109 25.28 -1.74 -5.49
C ASP A 109 26.28 -1.29 -4.40
N LEU A 110 26.78 -0.05 -4.51
CA LEU A 110 27.70 0.52 -3.53
C LEU A 110 27.01 0.80 -2.18
N LEU A 111 25.74 1.20 -2.23
CA LEU A 111 24.89 1.36 -1.04
C LEU A 111 24.68 -0.01 -0.36
N ASP A 112 24.24 -1.01 -1.11
CA ASP A 112 23.94 -2.34 -0.60
C ASP A 112 25.21 -3.05 -0.05
N ALA A 113 26.37 -2.75 -0.64
CA ALA A 113 27.68 -3.25 -0.16
C ALA A 113 28.23 -2.49 1.06
N GLY A 114 27.58 -1.45 1.56
CA GLY A 114 28.11 -0.64 2.66
C GLY A 114 29.33 0.22 2.29
N ALA A 115 29.57 0.46 1.00
CA ALA A 115 30.81 1.04 0.49
C ALA A 115 30.79 2.59 0.51
N VAL A 116 30.89 3.20 1.69
CA VAL A 116 30.76 4.66 1.91
C VAL A 116 31.69 5.48 1.01
N SER A 117 33.00 5.19 1.02
CA SER A 117 33.98 5.91 0.22
C SER A 117 33.72 5.76 -1.28
N GLY A 118 33.32 4.55 -1.70
CA GLY A 118 32.96 4.24 -3.08
C GLY A 118 31.73 5.03 -3.54
N LEU A 119 30.67 5.05 -2.72
CA LEU A 119 29.44 5.79 -3.00
C LEU A 119 29.70 7.30 -3.07
N ARG A 120 30.47 7.84 -2.12
CA ARG A 120 30.88 9.26 -2.10
C ARG A 120 31.63 9.65 -3.39
N ALA A 121 32.63 8.87 -3.77
CA ALA A 121 33.38 9.10 -4.99
C ALA A 121 32.53 8.97 -6.27
N HIS A 122 31.59 8.04 -6.27
CA HIS A 122 30.67 7.83 -7.39
C HIS A 122 29.70 9.01 -7.54
N LEU A 123 29.07 9.48 -6.45
CA LEU A 123 28.16 10.61 -6.46
C LEU A 123 28.89 11.93 -6.79
N LYS A 124 30.16 12.09 -6.38
CA LYS A 124 30.96 13.24 -6.78
C LYS A 124 31.19 13.30 -8.30
N ARG A 125 31.38 12.14 -8.95
CA ARG A 125 31.52 12.04 -10.41
C ARG A 125 30.18 12.18 -11.14
N HIS A 126 29.09 11.77 -10.51
CA HIS A 126 27.75 11.70 -11.10
C HIS A 126 26.70 12.37 -10.18
N PRO A 127 26.80 13.71 -9.95
CA PRO A 127 25.96 14.41 -8.96
C PRO A 127 24.46 14.40 -9.31
N HIS A 128 24.10 14.20 -10.59
CA HIS A 128 22.73 14.11 -11.05
C HIS A 128 21.97 12.90 -10.44
N LEU A 129 22.66 11.83 -10.05
CA LEU A 129 22.07 10.63 -9.46
C LEU A 129 21.28 10.90 -8.18
N ALA A 130 21.68 11.91 -7.40
CA ALA A 130 20.95 12.31 -6.18
C ALA A 130 19.51 12.76 -6.45
N ARG A 131 19.23 13.25 -7.67
CA ARG A 131 17.92 13.75 -8.08
C ARG A 131 17.25 12.91 -9.16
N GLN A 132 17.99 11.99 -9.75
CA GLN A 132 17.49 11.10 -10.79
C GLN A 132 16.46 10.14 -10.22
N ARG A 133 15.47 9.82 -11.03
CA ARG A 133 14.48 8.78 -10.76
C ARG A 133 14.66 7.66 -11.77
N VAL A 134 14.57 6.42 -11.30
CA VAL A 134 14.55 5.26 -12.19
C VAL A 134 13.11 4.79 -12.35
N VAL A 135 12.79 4.21 -13.50
CA VAL A 135 11.44 3.77 -13.83
C VAL A 135 11.37 2.25 -13.74
N PHE A 136 10.45 1.75 -12.93
CA PHE A 136 10.11 0.32 -12.91
C PHE A 136 8.71 0.12 -13.46
N GLU A 137 8.54 -0.93 -14.27
CA GLU A 137 7.23 -1.42 -14.67
C GLU A 137 6.68 -2.36 -13.59
N GLY A 138 5.35 -2.40 -13.48
CA GLY A 138 4.67 -3.27 -12.52
C GLY A 138 3.80 -2.52 -11.51
N GLY A 139 3.08 -3.29 -10.70
CA GLY A 139 1.93 -2.82 -9.94
C GLY A 139 2.20 -2.31 -8.52
N ASN A 140 3.43 -2.16 -8.09
CA ASN A 140 3.70 -1.69 -6.74
C ASN A 140 3.93 -0.16 -6.67
N TYR A 141 3.95 0.38 -5.46
CA TYR A 141 4.15 1.81 -5.20
C TYR A 141 5.59 2.29 -5.47
N PHE A 142 6.57 1.37 -5.56
CA PHE A 142 7.98 1.67 -5.82
C PHE A 142 8.26 1.75 -7.33
N ARG A 143 7.60 2.67 -8.02
CA ARG A 143 7.65 2.76 -9.48
C ARG A 143 8.77 3.66 -10.00
N ASN A 144 9.01 4.78 -9.35
CA ASN A 144 9.94 5.79 -9.80
C ASN A 144 10.83 6.26 -8.64
N PRO A 145 11.58 5.35 -7.97
CA PRO A 145 12.36 5.73 -6.81
C PRO A 145 13.56 6.61 -7.20
N THR A 146 13.95 7.43 -6.25
CA THR A 146 15.25 8.08 -6.23
C THR A 146 16.26 7.23 -5.47
N LEU A 147 17.55 7.54 -5.59
CA LEU A 147 18.59 6.78 -4.89
C LEU A 147 18.41 6.77 -3.36
N LEU A 148 17.91 7.87 -2.79
CA LEU A 148 17.71 7.97 -1.35
C LEU A 148 16.62 7.01 -0.82
N GLU A 149 15.63 6.68 -1.63
CA GLU A 149 14.56 5.76 -1.22
C GLU A 149 15.06 4.31 -1.02
N PHE A 150 16.19 3.97 -1.61
CA PHE A 150 16.79 2.64 -1.43
C PHE A 150 17.31 2.38 0.00
N VAL A 151 17.53 3.41 0.82
CA VAL A 151 17.94 3.24 2.23
C VAL A 151 16.85 2.62 3.12
N ALA A 152 15.61 2.60 2.65
CA ALA A 152 14.47 2.08 3.41
C ALA A 152 14.28 0.56 3.28
N GLU A 153 14.90 -0.13 2.28
CA GLU A 153 14.61 -1.53 1.98
C GLU A 153 13.09 -1.83 1.87
N ASN A 154 12.30 -0.87 1.40
CA ASN A 154 10.85 -0.97 1.27
C ASN A 154 10.42 -0.52 -0.15
N PRO A 155 9.95 -1.42 -1.05
CA PRO A 155 9.73 -2.85 -0.79
C PRO A 155 11.02 -3.63 -0.56
N VAL A 156 10.89 -4.73 0.18
CA VAL A 156 12.02 -5.58 0.56
C VAL A 156 12.71 -6.14 -0.68
N ARG A 157 14.03 -5.97 -0.75
CA ARG A 157 14.90 -6.46 -1.83
C ARG A 157 15.81 -7.58 -1.34
N GLN A 158 16.56 -7.34 -0.28
CA GLN A 158 17.53 -8.27 0.30
C GLN A 158 17.14 -8.71 1.73
N GLY A 159 16.24 -7.98 2.39
CA GLY A 159 15.79 -8.26 3.75
C GLY A 159 16.76 -7.82 4.85
N ALA A 160 17.81 -7.11 4.48
CA ALA A 160 18.80 -6.56 5.41
C ALA A 160 19.35 -5.22 4.91
N LEU A 161 19.90 -4.43 5.81
CA LEU A 161 20.59 -3.18 5.53
C LEU A 161 22.04 -3.26 6.04
N PRO A 162 22.99 -2.59 5.36
CA PRO A 162 24.36 -2.46 5.88
C PRO A 162 24.37 -1.79 7.26
N THR A 163 25.25 -2.21 8.15
CA THR A 163 25.36 -1.66 9.52
C THR A 163 25.67 -0.17 9.54
N ASN A 164 26.28 0.36 8.47
CA ASN A 164 26.61 1.77 8.26
C ASN A 164 25.63 2.51 7.35
N ILE A 165 24.38 2.02 7.23
CA ILE A 165 23.37 2.60 6.33
C ILE A 165 23.07 4.09 6.63
N VAL A 166 23.17 4.51 7.89
CA VAL A 166 22.97 5.92 8.28
C VAL A 166 24.07 6.81 7.68
N GLU A 167 25.32 6.33 7.65
CA GLU A 167 26.42 7.06 7.01
C GLU A 167 26.24 7.11 5.49
N LEU A 168 25.79 6.03 4.87
CA LEU A 168 25.46 5.98 3.44
C LEU A 168 24.31 6.96 3.11
N ALA A 169 23.29 7.02 3.96
CA ALA A 169 22.21 8.00 3.82
C ALA A 169 22.76 9.44 3.85
N ARG A 170 23.66 9.77 4.79
CA ARG A 170 24.32 11.10 4.82
C ARG A 170 25.09 11.39 3.52
N VAL A 171 25.79 10.42 2.96
CA VAL A 171 26.51 10.59 1.68
C VAL A 171 25.56 10.95 0.54
N ILE A 172 24.37 10.34 0.48
CA ILE A 172 23.38 10.66 -0.54
C ILE A 172 22.74 12.03 -0.25
N LEU A 173 22.47 12.33 1.01
CA LEU A 173 21.89 13.61 1.43
C LEU A 173 22.84 14.80 1.16
N ASP A 174 24.15 14.62 1.37
CA ASP A 174 25.18 15.59 1.02
C ASP A 174 25.23 15.89 -0.49
N ALA A 175 24.86 14.92 -1.34
CA ALA A 175 24.77 15.10 -2.79
C ALA A 175 23.54 15.90 -3.25
N GLY A 176 22.65 16.33 -2.33
CA GLY A 176 21.57 17.27 -2.58
C GLY A 176 20.32 16.69 -3.27
N PRO A 177 19.72 15.64 -2.72
CA PRO A 177 18.44 15.11 -3.23
C PRO A 177 17.32 16.17 -3.09
N SER A 178 16.25 16.00 -3.89
CA SER A 178 15.09 16.89 -3.85
C SER A 178 14.32 16.76 -2.52
N GLN A 179 13.50 17.77 -2.18
CA GLN A 179 12.57 17.68 -1.04
C GLN A 179 11.65 16.48 -1.16
N PHE A 180 11.15 16.20 -2.38
CA PHE A 180 10.34 15.02 -2.65
C PHE A 180 11.08 13.73 -2.25
N ALA A 181 12.34 13.56 -2.66
CA ALA A 181 13.13 12.37 -2.36
C ALA A 181 13.35 12.20 -0.84
N ARG A 182 13.60 13.28 -0.13
CA ARG A 182 13.76 13.26 1.34
C ARG A 182 12.46 12.83 2.03
N ASN A 183 11.32 13.40 1.63
CA ASN A 183 10.02 13.06 2.20
C ASN A 183 9.60 11.62 1.85
N ALA A 184 9.81 11.17 0.62
CA ALA A 184 9.53 9.81 0.19
C ALA A 184 10.38 8.78 0.96
N ALA A 185 11.68 9.02 1.10
CA ALA A 185 12.57 8.17 1.88
C ALA A 185 12.16 8.13 3.36
N LEU A 186 11.80 9.28 3.94
CA LEU A 186 11.32 9.35 5.33
C LEU A 186 10.05 8.51 5.53
N THR A 187 9.09 8.60 4.60
CA THR A 187 7.86 7.80 4.66
C THR A 187 8.17 6.29 4.58
N LEU A 188 9.02 5.88 3.64
CA LEU A 188 9.41 4.48 3.48
C LEU A 188 10.18 3.93 4.68
N VAL A 189 11.09 4.71 5.25
CA VAL A 189 11.83 4.35 6.48
C VAL A 189 10.88 4.22 7.66
N SER A 190 9.97 5.19 7.82
CA SER A 190 9.04 5.23 8.96
C SER A 190 7.99 4.11 8.94
N THR A 191 7.77 3.47 7.81
CA THR A 191 6.82 2.34 7.64
C THR A 191 7.53 1.02 7.33
N GLY A 192 8.85 1.04 7.22
CA GLY A 192 9.64 -0.08 6.75
C GLY A 192 9.92 -1.12 7.84
N ARG A 193 9.55 -2.39 7.57
CA ARG A 193 9.88 -3.52 8.46
C ARG A 193 11.39 -3.69 8.61
N VAL A 194 12.14 -3.65 7.52
CA VAL A 194 13.59 -3.93 7.54
C VAL A 194 14.38 -2.89 8.33
N PRO A 195 14.19 -1.56 8.16
CA PRO A 195 14.85 -0.57 9.02
C PRO A 195 14.58 -0.77 10.50
N ARG A 196 13.35 -1.16 10.87
CA ARG A 196 12.98 -1.47 12.25
C ARG A 196 13.70 -2.71 12.76
N GLU A 197 13.64 -3.83 12.02
CA GLU A 197 14.28 -5.11 12.40
C GLU A 197 15.79 -5.01 12.47
N CYS A 198 16.42 -4.18 11.63
CA CYS A 198 17.85 -3.87 11.68
C CYS A 198 18.21 -2.87 12.81
N GLY A 199 17.24 -2.31 13.53
CA GLY A 199 17.47 -1.35 14.61
C GLY A 199 17.97 0.03 14.15
N VAL A 200 17.83 0.38 12.85
CA VAL A 200 18.33 1.63 12.27
C VAL A 200 17.23 2.63 11.92
N GLN A 201 15.96 2.27 12.12
CA GLN A 201 14.80 3.09 11.74
C GLN A 201 14.86 4.49 12.35
N LEU A 202 15.03 4.59 13.66
CA LEU A 202 15.02 5.88 14.36
C LEU A 202 16.20 6.76 13.95
N ALA A 203 17.39 6.18 13.80
CA ALA A 203 18.58 6.92 13.36
C ALA A 203 18.44 7.41 11.91
N LEU A 204 17.78 6.66 11.03
CA LEU A 204 17.47 7.09 9.67
C LEU A 204 16.40 8.21 9.66
N ILE A 205 15.37 8.12 10.50
CA ILE A 205 14.37 9.20 10.68
C ILE A 205 15.10 10.49 11.12
N ASP A 206 15.98 10.38 12.10
CA ASP A 206 16.73 11.52 12.63
C ASP A 206 17.57 12.19 11.55
N VAL A 207 18.37 11.45 10.81
CA VAL A 207 19.23 12.03 9.78
C VAL A 207 18.42 12.61 8.62
N LEU A 208 17.32 11.98 8.20
CA LEU A 208 16.46 12.50 7.14
C LEU A 208 15.83 13.86 7.56
N CYS A 209 15.35 13.95 8.80
CA CYS A 209 14.81 15.20 9.35
C CYS A 209 15.90 16.28 9.55
N GLU A 210 17.11 15.93 9.97
CA GLU A 210 18.27 16.85 10.03
C GLU A 210 18.56 17.50 8.68
N TYR A 211 18.39 16.75 7.58
CA TYR A 211 18.56 17.26 6.22
C TYR A 211 17.26 17.86 5.62
N GLY A 212 16.27 18.13 6.47
CA GLY A 212 15.07 18.87 6.11
C GLY A 212 13.98 18.05 5.43
N ALA A 213 13.91 16.73 5.69
CA ALA A 213 12.68 15.99 5.40
C ALA A 213 11.55 16.49 6.32
N ASP A 214 10.34 16.62 5.76
CA ASP A 214 9.18 17.06 6.53
C ASP A 214 8.59 15.89 7.33
N ALA A 215 8.71 15.95 8.65
CA ALA A 215 8.18 14.93 9.54
C ALA A 215 6.67 14.70 9.36
N ASN A 216 5.90 15.72 8.96
CA ASN A 216 4.47 15.57 8.69
C ASN A 216 4.19 14.64 7.51
N ALA A 217 5.08 14.57 6.52
CA ALA A 217 4.92 13.72 5.34
C ALA A 217 4.84 12.22 5.68
N ALA A 218 5.43 11.80 6.80
CA ALA A 218 5.51 10.41 7.22
C ALA A 218 4.60 10.05 8.41
N ALA A 219 4.13 11.05 9.18
CA ALA A 219 3.45 10.81 10.46
C ALA A 219 2.17 9.96 10.31
N HIS A 220 1.30 10.30 9.35
CA HIS A 220 0.08 9.52 9.11
C HIS A 220 0.39 8.10 8.64
N ALA A 221 1.36 7.93 7.73
CA ALA A 221 1.75 6.61 7.25
C ALA A 221 2.32 5.74 8.40
N ALA A 222 3.19 6.30 9.24
CA ALA A 222 3.70 5.59 10.41
C ALA A 222 2.58 5.16 11.36
N GLY A 223 1.60 6.06 11.62
CA GLY A 223 0.42 5.75 12.43
C GLY A 223 -0.43 4.63 11.85
N LEU A 224 -0.73 4.69 10.54
CA LEU A 224 -1.51 3.67 9.82
C LEU A 224 -0.85 2.30 9.77
N HIS A 225 0.48 2.25 9.79
CA HIS A 225 1.23 1.00 9.83
C HIS A 225 1.54 0.50 11.26
N GLY A 226 1.04 1.20 12.30
CA GLY A 226 1.28 0.83 13.70
C GLY A 226 2.73 1.02 14.15
N GLU A 227 3.51 1.84 13.44
CA GLU A 227 4.91 2.12 13.73
C GLU A 227 5.01 3.21 14.82
N VAL A 228 4.59 2.87 16.03
CA VAL A 228 4.40 3.81 17.15
C VAL A 228 5.71 4.51 17.53
N GLU A 229 6.84 3.80 17.55
CA GLU A 229 8.14 4.40 17.90
C GLU A 229 8.62 5.37 16.81
N ALA A 230 8.45 5.01 15.54
CA ALA A 230 8.73 5.90 14.42
C ALA A 230 7.84 7.15 14.48
N LEU A 231 6.54 6.99 14.79
CA LEU A 231 5.61 8.10 14.95
C LEU A 231 6.02 9.03 16.10
N ARG A 232 6.45 8.48 17.24
CA ARG A 232 6.99 9.28 18.37
C ARG A 232 8.24 10.07 17.98
N ALA A 233 9.16 9.42 17.24
CA ALA A 233 10.36 10.09 16.73
C ALA A 233 10.01 11.26 15.78
N LEU A 234 9.05 11.04 14.86
CA LEU A 234 8.57 12.07 13.94
C LEU A 234 7.96 13.28 14.69
N ILE A 235 7.18 13.01 15.75
CA ILE A 235 6.63 14.08 16.61
C ILE A 235 7.76 14.84 17.31
N GLY A 236 8.79 14.13 17.80
CA GLY A 236 9.99 14.75 18.37
C GLY A 236 10.76 15.63 17.37
N ARG A 237 10.59 15.39 16.06
CA ARG A 237 11.13 16.17 14.94
C ARG A 237 10.15 17.21 14.36
N GLY A 238 9.03 17.46 15.06
CA GLY A 238 8.10 18.55 14.73
C GLY A 238 6.86 18.14 13.93
N ALA A 239 6.59 16.85 13.77
CA ALA A 239 5.31 16.42 13.19
C ALA A 239 4.14 16.85 14.09
N ARG A 240 3.08 17.35 13.46
CA ARG A 240 1.88 17.78 14.17
C ARG A 240 1.11 16.58 14.69
N VAL A 241 0.55 16.73 15.88
CA VAL A 241 -0.42 15.76 16.43
C VAL A 241 -1.81 16.26 16.06
N ASP A 242 -2.38 15.67 15.02
CA ASP A 242 -3.79 15.81 14.66
C ASP A 242 -4.60 14.63 15.19
N LEU A 243 -5.89 14.57 14.87
CA LEU A 243 -6.78 13.53 15.40
C LEU A 243 -6.37 12.11 14.98
N PRO A 244 -6.04 11.81 13.71
CA PRO A 244 -5.52 10.50 13.32
C PRO A 244 -4.23 10.11 14.04
N VAL A 245 -3.29 11.05 14.20
CA VAL A 245 -2.02 10.81 14.90
C VAL A 245 -2.27 10.55 16.40
N ALA A 246 -3.14 11.32 17.04
CA ALA A 246 -3.52 11.09 18.44
C ALA A 246 -4.18 9.72 18.61
N ALA A 247 -5.05 9.32 17.68
CA ALA A 247 -5.69 8.00 17.67
C ALA A 247 -4.66 6.87 17.49
N ALA A 248 -3.68 7.05 16.59
CA ALA A 248 -2.59 6.08 16.36
C ALA A 248 -1.68 5.89 17.58
N LEU A 249 -1.61 6.87 18.47
CA LEU A 249 -0.85 6.80 19.72
C LEU A 249 -1.69 6.33 20.92
N GLY A 250 -2.98 6.06 20.75
CA GLY A 250 -3.90 5.77 21.85
C GLY A 250 -4.07 6.92 22.85
N ARG A 251 -3.77 8.16 22.43
CA ARG A 251 -3.88 9.36 23.27
C ARG A 251 -5.32 9.88 23.28
N THR A 252 -6.20 9.17 23.98
CA THR A 252 -7.65 9.43 23.96
C THR A 252 -8.00 10.87 24.40
N GLU A 253 -7.31 11.44 25.37
CA GLU A 253 -7.57 12.83 25.80
C GLU A 253 -7.14 13.87 24.75
N ASP A 254 -6.04 13.63 24.03
CA ASP A 254 -5.65 14.46 22.90
C ASP A 254 -6.66 14.31 21.75
N ALA A 255 -7.10 13.07 21.46
CA ALA A 255 -8.14 12.81 20.47
C ALA A 255 -9.44 13.53 20.81
N ARG A 256 -9.85 13.54 22.09
CA ARG A 256 -11.05 14.28 22.56
C ARG A 256 -10.97 15.77 22.28
N ARG A 257 -9.82 16.38 22.53
CA ARG A 257 -9.62 17.82 22.26
C ARG A 257 -9.60 18.11 20.76
N LEU A 258 -8.95 17.25 19.97
CA LEU A 258 -8.78 17.43 18.54
C LEU A 258 -10.03 17.08 17.72
N LEU A 259 -10.96 16.33 18.31
CA LEU A 259 -12.22 15.94 17.67
C LEU A 259 -13.08 17.16 17.29
N VAL A 260 -13.00 18.23 18.12
CA VAL A 260 -13.68 19.49 17.86
C VAL A 260 -12.96 20.20 16.71
N GLY A 261 -13.55 20.26 15.55
CA GLY A 261 -12.98 20.89 14.35
C GLY A 261 -12.25 19.94 13.40
N ALA A 262 -12.14 18.67 13.73
CA ALA A 262 -11.64 17.66 12.81
C ALA A 262 -12.61 17.44 11.63
N SER A 263 -12.07 17.24 10.44
CA SER A 263 -12.87 16.89 9.26
C SER A 263 -13.55 15.53 9.42
N GLY A 264 -14.61 15.26 8.67
CA GLY A 264 -15.25 13.94 8.66
C GLY A 264 -14.34 12.82 8.14
N GLU A 265 -13.34 13.16 7.32
CA GLU A 265 -12.31 12.21 6.88
C GLU A 265 -11.32 11.90 7.99
N ASP A 266 -10.82 12.93 8.70
CA ASP A 266 -9.90 12.73 9.83
C ASP A 266 -10.54 11.95 10.97
N ARG A 267 -11.82 12.21 11.26
CA ARG A 267 -12.57 11.47 12.28
C ARG A 267 -12.70 9.99 11.90
N HIS A 268 -13.05 9.72 10.64
CA HIS A 268 -13.16 8.34 10.17
C HIS A 268 -11.81 7.63 10.08
N LEU A 269 -10.76 8.33 9.65
CA LEU A 269 -9.39 7.82 9.65
C LEU A 269 -8.94 7.48 11.08
N ALA A 270 -9.24 8.33 12.05
CA ALA A 270 -8.94 8.09 13.46
C ALA A 270 -9.67 6.85 13.99
N LEU A 271 -10.96 6.65 13.63
CA LEU A 271 -11.70 5.43 14.00
C LEU A 271 -11.06 4.18 13.38
N SER A 272 -10.69 4.25 12.12
CA SER A 272 -10.03 3.16 11.39
C SER A 272 -8.72 2.75 12.06
N VAL A 273 -7.86 3.74 12.36
CA VAL A 273 -6.55 3.52 13.00
C VAL A 273 -6.70 3.00 14.41
N ALA A 274 -7.59 3.60 15.22
CA ALA A 274 -7.83 3.16 16.58
C ALA A 274 -8.36 1.73 16.64
N ALA A 275 -9.20 1.34 15.67
CA ALA A 275 -9.72 -0.02 15.56
C ALA A 275 -8.64 -1.02 15.13
N ASP A 276 -7.77 -0.65 14.18
CA ASP A 276 -6.64 -1.48 13.74
C ASP A 276 -5.61 -1.71 14.86
N LEU A 277 -5.42 -0.72 15.74
CA LEU A 277 -4.43 -0.77 16.82
C LEU A 277 -5.03 -1.21 18.19
N GLY A 278 -6.33 -1.42 18.26
CA GLY A 278 -6.98 -1.96 19.45
C GLY A 278 -7.25 -0.95 20.58
N TYR A 279 -7.28 0.36 20.28
CA TYR A 279 -7.47 1.41 21.29
C TYR A 279 -8.96 1.62 21.63
N VAL A 280 -9.50 0.76 22.48
CA VAL A 280 -10.93 0.68 22.84
C VAL A 280 -11.52 2.03 23.22
N GLU A 281 -10.87 2.80 24.10
CA GLU A 281 -11.39 4.08 24.58
C GLU A 281 -11.41 5.15 23.49
N THR A 282 -10.45 5.13 22.58
CA THR A 282 -10.45 6.03 21.43
C THR A 282 -11.55 5.64 20.43
N VAL A 283 -11.75 4.34 20.19
CA VAL A 283 -12.88 3.84 19.38
C VAL A 283 -14.21 4.26 19.99
N ARG A 284 -14.38 4.09 21.31
CA ARG A 284 -15.57 4.53 22.04
C ARG A 284 -15.84 6.02 21.88
N LEU A 285 -14.83 6.83 22.09
CA LEU A 285 -14.90 8.29 21.93
C LEU A 285 -15.41 8.69 20.54
N LEU A 286 -14.88 8.08 19.50
CA LEU A 286 -15.23 8.41 18.12
C LEU A 286 -16.64 7.94 17.75
N LEU A 287 -17.04 6.76 18.20
CA LEU A 287 -18.39 6.26 18.02
C LEU A 287 -19.43 7.09 18.80
N ASP A 288 -19.12 7.53 20.02
CA ASP A 288 -19.95 8.44 20.81
C ASP A 288 -20.11 9.82 20.15
N ALA A 289 -19.11 10.23 19.36
CA ALA A 289 -19.16 11.43 18.55
C ALA A 289 -19.93 11.27 17.22
N GLY A 290 -20.52 10.10 17.00
CA GLY A 290 -21.39 9.83 15.84
C GLY A 290 -20.68 9.33 14.58
N GLU A 291 -19.41 8.86 14.71
CA GLU A 291 -18.75 8.25 13.55
C GLU A 291 -19.45 6.94 13.16
N ASN A 292 -19.66 6.77 11.86
CA ASN A 292 -20.34 5.61 11.30
C ASN A 292 -19.34 4.43 11.13
N PRO A 293 -19.50 3.33 11.90
CA PRO A 293 -18.59 2.19 11.84
C PRO A 293 -18.70 1.37 10.54
N ASN A 294 -19.69 1.69 9.69
CA ASN A 294 -19.99 0.96 8.46
C ASN A 294 -19.39 1.58 7.20
N ARG A 295 -18.74 2.74 7.31
CA ARG A 295 -18.00 3.33 6.20
C ARG A 295 -16.75 2.50 5.91
N TYR A 296 -16.42 2.36 4.62
CA TYR A 296 -15.10 1.89 4.23
C TYR A 296 -14.03 2.91 4.62
N ASN A 297 -12.89 2.41 5.05
CA ASN A 297 -11.79 3.24 5.50
C ASN A 297 -11.32 4.20 4.39
N PRO A 298 -10.83 5.39 4.74
CA PRO A 298 -10.37 6.36 3.74
C PRO A 298 -9.08 5.89 3.05
N VAL A 299 -8.76 6.54 1.95
CA VAL A 299 -7.52 6.29 1.20
C VAL A 299 -6.31 6.45 2.12
N GLY A 300 -5.41 5.49 2.09
CA GLY A 300 -4.27 5.40 3.01
C GLY A 300 -4.53 4.53 4.25
N GLY A 301 -5.81 4.27 4.61
CA GLY A 301 -6.21 3.51 5.80
C GLY A 301 -6.82 2.14 5.50
N HIS A 302 -6.29 1.38 4.52
CA HIS A 302 -6.90 0.11 4.07
C HIS A 302 -8.31 0.33 3.51
N SER A 303 -8.44 1.20 2.53
CA SER A 303 -9.71 1.69 1.97
C SER A 303 -10.65 0.61 1.40
N HIS A 304 -10.20 -0.62 1.30
CA HIS A 304 -10.99 -1.77 0.89
C HIS A 304 -11.75 -2.44 2.05
N THR A 305 -11.59 -1.98 3.29
CA THR A 305 -12.14 -2.57 4.51
C THR A 305 -12.89 -1.57 5.36
N THR A 306 -13.62 -2.05 6.38
CA THR A 306 -14.20 -1.23 7.43
C THR A 306 -13.39 -1.37 8.73
N PRO A 307 -13.59 -0.49 9.74
CA PRO A 307 -12.94 -0.64 11.05
C PRO A 307 -13.14 -2.03 11.69
N LEU A 308 -14.31 -2.66 11.49
CA LEU A 308 -14.58 -3.99 12.03
C LEU A 308 -13.73 -5.09 11.37
N HIS A 309 -13.43 -5.00 10.07
CA HIS A 309 -12.51 -5.93 9.41
C HIS A 309 -11.10 -5.84 10.02
N GLN A 310 -10.60 -4.62 10.22
CA GLN A 310 -9.27 -4.41 10.80
C GLN A 310 -9.20 -4.98 12.23
N ALA A 311 -10.13 -4.59 13.09
CA ALA A 311 -10.18 -5.09 14.47
C ALA A 311 -10.26 -6.62 14.54
N ALA A 312 -11.08 -7.24 13.67
CA ALA A 312 -11.25 -8.69 13.62
C ALA A 312 -9.96 -9.40 13.12
N GLY A 313 -9.33 -8.89 12.06
CA GLY A 313 -8.10 -9.44 11.53
C GLY A 313 -6.91 -9.30 12.48
N ARG A 314 -6.85 -8.20 13.25
CA ARG A 314 -5.79 -7.98 14.26
C ARG A 314 -6.02 -8.78 15.55
N GLY A 315 -7.25 -9.17 15.83
CA GLY A 315 -7.55 -9.92 17.04
C GLY A 315 -7.97 -9.06 18.24
N HIS A 316 -8.46 -7.85 18.01
CA HIS A 316 -8.87 -6.91 19.06
C HIS A 316 -10.32 -7.17 19.49
N GLU A 317 -10.55 -8.20 20.30
CA GLU A 317 -11.88 -8.68 20.68
C GLU A 317 -12.76 -7.60 21.31
N GLU A 318 -12.22 -6.80 22.22
CA GLU A 318 -12.98 -5.73 22.91
C GLU A 318 -13.43 -4.65 21.91
N VAL A 319 -12.58 -4.29 20.95
CA VAL A 319 -12.93 -3.36 19.87
C VAL A 319 -14.00 -3.96 18.98
N VAL A 320 -13.89 -5.24 18.63
CA VAL A 320 -14.91 -5.96 17.83
C VAL A 320 -16.27 -5.93 18.55
N ARG A 321 -16.31 -6.25 19.84
CA ARG A 321 -17.54 -6.20 20.65
C ARG A 321 -18.15 -4.79 20.66
N LEU A 322 -17.33 -3.79 20.93
CA LEU A 322 -17.74 -2.40 20.96
C LEU A 322 -18.30 -1.93 19.61
N LEU A 323 -17.60 -2.22 18.50
CA LEU A 323 -18.07 -1.86 17.17
C LEU A 323 -19.43 -2.50 16.85
N VAL A 324 -19.60 -3.80 17.14
CA VAL A 324 -20.86 -4.51 16.92
C VAL A 324 -21.99 -3.96 17.82
N GLU A 325 -21.73 -3.65 19.08
CA GLU A 325 -22.68 -3.01 19.99
C GLU A 325 -23.14 -1.63 19.48
N ARG A 326 -22.25 -0.93 18.78
CA ARG A 326 -22.52 0.39 18.18
C ARG A 326 -23.02 0.31 16.72
N GLY A 327 -23.47 -0.86 16.27
CA GLY A 327 -24.15 -1.06 15.00
C GLY A 327 -23.24 -1.32 13.81
N ALA A 328 -22.01 -1.75 14.04
CA ALA A 328 -21.17 -2.24 12.94
C ALA A 328 -21.76 -3.51 12.33
N ARG A 329 -21.96 -3.52 11.02
CA ARG A 329 -22.50 -4.63 10.26
C ARG A 329 -21.45 -5.72 10.08
N THR A 330 -21.81 -6.94 10.47
CA THR A 330 -20.96 -8.14 10.38
C THR A 330 -20.97 -8.77 9.00
N ASP A 331 -21.95 -8.42 8.15
CA ASP A 331 -22.16 -8.94 6.80
C ASP A 331 -21.48 -8.12 5.68
N LEU A 332 -20.94 -6.94 5.98
CA LEU A 332 -20.20 -6.15 5.00
C LEU A 332 -18.98 -6.93 4.50
N ARG A 333 -18.74 -6.84 3.19
CA ARG A 333 -17.63 -7.53 2.54
C ARG A 333 -16.54 -6.53 2.15
N ASP A 334 -15.28 -6.88 2.35
CA ASP A 334 -14.19 -6.09 1.82
C ASP A 334 -14.21 -6.05 0.28
N ILE A 335 -13.63 -4.98 -0.29
CA ILE A 335 -13.70 -4.73 -1.74
C ILE A 335 -12.80 -5.69 -2.54
N LEU A 336 -11.70 -6.18 -1.96
CA LEU A 336 -10.69 -6.94 -2.69
C LEU A 336 -10.98 -8.46 -2.72
N TRP A 337 -11.33 -9.02 -1.57
CA TRP A 337 -11.48 -10.48 -1.39
C TRP A 337 -12.92 -10.90 -1.15
N GLN A 338 -13.83 -9.95 -1.06
CA GLN A 338 -15.26 -10.20 -0.76
C GLN A 338 -15.46 -10.98 0.56
N ALA A 339 -14.50 -10.83 1.48
CA ALA A 339 -14.54 -11.48 2.78
C ALA A 339 -15.25 -10.60 3.81
N THR A 340 -16.01 -11.21 4.72
CA THR A 340 -16.64 -10.54 5.87
C THR A 340 -15.62 -10.36 7.01
N PRO A 341 -15.90 -9.54 8.04
CA PRO A 341 -15.07 -9.46 9.25
C PRO A 341 -14.83 -10.84 9.90
N ALA A 342 -15.82 -11.74 9.91
CA ALA A 342 -15.63 -13.13 10.35
C ALA A 342 -14.63 -13.89 9.46
N GLY A 343 -14.66 -13.69 8.16
CA GLY A 343 -13.67 -14.26 7.23
C GLY A 343 -12.26 -13.75 7.48
N TRP A 344 -12.10 -12.47 7.84
CA TRP A 344 -10.81 -11.89 8.24
C TRP A 344 -10.30 -12.50 9.56
N ALA A 345 -11.17 -12.68 10.57
CA ALA A 345 -10.81 -13.34 11.80
C ALA A 345 -10.37 -14.80 11.57
N GLN A 346 -11.08 -15.53 10.71
CA GLN A 346 -10.73 -16.91 10.32
C GLN A 346 -9.34 -16.96 9.66
N GLN A 347 -9.09 -16.11 8.67
CA GLN A 347 -7.80 -16.02 7.99
C GLN A 347 -6.65 -15.68 8.94
N ALA A 348 -6.92 -14.81 9.91
CA ALA A 348 -5.98 -14.39 10.95
C ALA A 348 -5.86 -15.39 12.12
N ARG A 349 -6.59 -16.52 12.08
CA ARG A 349 -6.63 -17.54 13.13
C ARG A 349 -7.05 -16.98 14.50
N LYS A 350 -8.17 -16.24 14.51
CA LYS A 350 -8.80 -15.64 15.70
C LYS A 350 -10.17 -16.30 15.96
N PRO A 351 -10.21 -17.56 16.45
CA PRO A 351 -11.44 -18.35 16.49
C PRO A 351 -12.50 -17.76 17.42
N GLU A 352 -12.11 -17.08 18.51
CA GLU A 352 -13.07 -16.46 19.46
C GLU A 352 -13.82 -15.30 18.78
N ILE A 353 -13.12 -14.49 18.01
CA ILE A 353 -13.72 -13.38 17.24
C ILE A 353 -14.56 -13.92 16.08
N GLU A 354 -14.10 -14.95 15.39
CA GLU A 354 -14.88 -15.61 14.35
C GLU A 354 -16.23 -16.13 14.88
N ALA A 355 -16.20 -16.83 16.02
CA ALA A 355 -17.41 -17.35 16.67
C ALA A 355 -18.36 -16.22 17.11
N LEU A 356 -17.82 -15.14 17.70
CA LEU A 356 -18.59 -13.96 18.11
C LEU A 356 -19.32 -13.32 16.92
N LEU A 357 -18.63 -13.14 15.79
CA LEU A 357 -19.19 -12.49 14.62
C LEU A 357 -20.22 -13.39 13.92
N ARG A 358 -19.98 -14.70 13.78
CA ARG A 358 -20.92 -15.67 13.19
C ARG A 358 -22.18 -15.85 14.06
N GLY A 359 -22.05 -15.83 15.39
CA GLY A 359 -23.19 -15.92 16.32
C GLY A 359 -24.17 -14.76 16.19
N LYS A 360 -23.68 -13.58 15.84
CA LYS A 360 -24.51 -12.36 15.57
C LYS A 360 -25.23 -12.45 14.22
N ASP A 361 -24.57 -13.02 13.19
CA ASP A 361 -25.20 -13.22 11.86
C ASP A 361 -26.39 -14.19 11.94
N ALA A 362 -26.33 -15.20 12.79
CA ALA A 362 -27.43 -16.15 13.00
C ALA A 362 -28.64 -15.52 13.69
N GLY A 363 -28.41 -14.54 14.60
CA GLY A 363 -29.47 -13.85 15.32
C GLY A 363 -30.20 -12.77 14.50
N SER A 364 -29.56 -12.22 13.47
CA SER A 364 -30.18 -11.21 12.59
C SER A 364 -31.13 -11.79 11.56
N LYS A 365 -30.93 -13.05 11.15
CA LYS A 365 -31.80 -13.76 10.18
C LYS A 365 -33.10 -14.31 10.77
N GLN A 366 -33.30 -14.23 12.07
CA GLN A 366 -34.52 -14.70 12.76
C GLN A 366 -35.51 -13.58 13.09
N LYS A 367 -35.25 -12.34 12.68
CA LYS A 367 -36.09 -11.16 12.99
C LYS A 367 -36.76 -10.52 11.78
N ASP A 368 -36.70 -11.16 10.59
CA ASP A 368 -37.43 -10.72 9.39
C ASP A 368 -38.62 -11.63 9.09
#